data_5fef43f365d79a1dca029dc65ccc66e0
#
_entry.id   5fef43f365d79a1dca029dc65ccc66e0
#
_cell.length_a   1.000
_cell.length_b   1.000
_cell.length_c   1.000
_cell.angle_alpha   90.00
_cell.angle_beta   90.00
_cell.angle_gamma   90.00
#
_symmetry.space_group_name_H-M   'P 1'
#
loop_
_entity.id
_entity.type
_entity.pdbx_description
1 polymer ?
#
loop_
_entity_poly.entity_id
_entity_poly.type
_entity_poly.pdbx_seq_one_letter_code
_entity_poly.pdbx_strand_id
1 'polypeptide(L)' 'AGLPAIGWFQEALAAQGYRGPRHGHLDDETRNVIAAFQMKYRPTRFDGEPDAETAAMLQVLVAQASR' A
#
# COMPACT_ATOMS: atom_id res chain seq x y z
N ALA A 1 -3.61 -18.64 2.51
CA ALA A 1 -2.74 -17.55 2.12
C ALA A 1 -3.12 -16.28 2.85
N GLY A 2 -2.17 -15.63 3.48
CA GLY A 2 -2.41 -14.38 4.19
C GLY A 2 -2.09 -13.17 3.33
N LEU A 3 -2.26 -12.00 3.93
CA LEU A 3 -1.86 -10.75 3.32
C LEU A 3 -0.33 -10.66 3.27
N PRO A 4 0.24 -9.91 2.32
CA PRO A 4 1.66 -9.61 2.36
C PRO A 4 2.04 -8.90 3.65
N ALA A 5 3.31 -8.99 4.02
CA ALA A 5 3.82 -8.31 5.22
C ALA A 5 3.73 -6.78 5.05
N ILE A 6 3.67 -6.07 6.18
CA ILE A 6 3.62 -4.59 6.14
C ILE A 6 4.81 -4.02 5.39
N GLY A 7 6.00 -4.60 5.55
CA GLY A 7 7.17 -4.17 4.80
C GLY A 7 6.96 -4.22 3.30
N TRP A 8 6.25 -5.22 2.81
CA TRP A 8 5.92 -5.30 1.39
C TRP A 8 5.03 -4.12 0.96
N PHE A 9 4.01 -3.79 1.75
CA PHE A 9 3.16 -2.64 1.46
C PHE A 9 3.97 -1.35 1.40
N GLN A 10 4.87 -1.17 2.37
CA GLN A 10 5.71 0.03 2.42
C GLN A 10 6.61 0.14 1.19
N GLU A 11 7.25 -0.96 0.79
CA GLU A 11 8.10 -0.98 -0.40
C GLU A 11 7.29 -0.76 -1.68
N ALA A 12 6.13 -1.40 -1.80
CA ALA A 12 5.28 -1.26 -2.97
C ALA A 12 4.78 0.18 -3.11
N LEU A 13 4.37 0.81 -2.01
CA LEU A 13 3.93 2.20 -2.02
C LEU A 13 5.07 3.15 -2.38
N ALA A 14 6.28 2.88 -1.88
CA ALA A 14 7.45 3.67 -2.23
C ALA A 14 7.73 3.59 -3.73
N ALA A 15 7.56 2.42 -4.34
CA ALA A 15 7.74 2.23 -5.76
C ALA A 15 6.71 3.05 -6.57
N GLN A 16 5.56 3.36 -5.99
CA GLN A 16 4.54 4.20 -6.61
C GLN A 16 4.74 5.70 -6.33
N GLY A 17 5.84 6.06 -5.66
CA GLY A 17 6.16 7.45 -5.40
C GLY A 17 5.67 7.98 -4.06
N TYR A 18 5.06 7.16 -3.23
CA TYR A 18 4.64 7.59 -1.90
C TYR A 18 5.81 7.57 -0.94
N ARG A 19 5.94 8.62 -0.16
CA ARG A 19 6.97 8.70 0.88
C ARG A 19 6.38 8.18 2.18
N GLY A 20 7.08 7.26 2.81
CA GLY A 20 6.63 6.71 4.08
C GLY A 20 7.70 5.86 4.71
N PRO A 21 7.46 5.37 5.93
CA PRO A 21 8.42 4.54 6.63
C PRO A 21 8.58 3.18 5.94
N ARG A 22 9.73 2.54 6.18
CA ARG A 22 10.04 1.23 5.61
C ARG A 22 10.53 0.24 6.68
N HIS A 23 10.09 0.44 7.92
CA HIS A 23 10.54 -0.39 9.05
C HIS A 23 9.77 -1.69 9.23
N GLY A 24 8.73 -1.92 8.43
CA GLY A 24 7.97 -3.17 8.48
C GLY A 24 6.89 -3.23 9.55
N HIS A 25 6.59 -2.09 10.18
CA HIS A 25 5.53 -2.01 11.21
C HIS A 25 4.38 -1.15 10.71
N LEU A 26 3.16 -1.52 11.07
CA LEU A 26 1.98 -0.72 10.77
C LEU A 26 1.84 0.36 11.84
N ASP A 27 2.17 1.58 11.47
CA ASP A 27 2.06 2.75 12.33
C ASP A 27 1.14 3.80 11.70
N ASP A 28 0.96 4.92 12.36
CA ASP A 28 0.06 5.97 11.88
C ASP A 28 0.52 6.55 10.53
N GLU A 29 1.83 6.70 10.33
CA GLU A 29 2.37 7.19 9.07
C GLU A 29 2.07 6.21 7.93
N THR A 30 2.28 4.92 8.18
CA THR A 30 1.99 3.88 7.19
C THR A 30 0.50 3.85 6.86
N ARG A 31 -0.37 3.95 7.87
CA ARG A 31 -1.81 4.01 7.65
C ARG A 31 -2.19 5.22 6.80
N ASN A 32 -1.57 6.37 7.06
CA ASN A 32 -1.84 7.58 6.29
C ASN A 32 -1.45 7.40 4.82
N VAL A 33 -0.31 6.77 4.57
CA VAL A 33 0.15 6.50 3.19
C VAL A 33 -0.80 5.52 2.49
N ILE A 34 -1.19 4.45 3.18
CA ILE A 34 -2.14 3.48 2.64
C ILE A 34 -3.48 4.16 2.35
N ALA A 35 -3.97 4.99 3.28
CA ALA A 35 -5.23 5.70 3.08
C ALA A 35 -5.16 6.64 1.87
N ALA A 36 -4.05 7.34 1.67
CA ALA A 36 -3.86 8.21 0.52
C ALA A 36 -3.92 7.42 -0.79
N PHE A 37 -3.29 6.25 -0.82
CA PHE A 37 -3.36 5.36 -1.97
C PHE A 37 -4.78 4.87 -2.21
N GLN A 38 -5.47 4.44 -1.16
CA GLN A 38 -6.85 3.94 -1.25
C GLN A 38 -7.79 5.05 -1.75
N MET A 39 -7.61 6.27 -1.25
CA MET A 39 -8.43 7.40 -1.67
C MET A 39 -8.32 7.64 -3.17
N LYS A 40 -7.15 7.42 -3.74
CA LYS A 40 -6.91 7.60 -5.17
C LYS A 40 -7.58 6.49 -6.01
N TYR A 41 -7.48 5.24 -5.57
CA TYR A 41 -7.91 4.08 -6.34
C TYR A 41 -9.22 3.46 -5.88
N ARG A 42 -9.64 3.79 -4.67
CA ARG A 42 -10.86 3.23 -4.06
C ARG A 42 -11.48 4.27 -3.12
N PRO A 43 -11.99 5.40 -3.69
CA PRO A 43 -12.44 6.53 -2.85
C PRO A 43 -13.64 6.23 -1.97
N THR A 44 -14.35 5.15 -2.19
CA THR A 44 -15.49 4.77 -1.34
C THR A 44 -15.04 4.14 -0.01
N ARG A 45 -13.78 3.74 0.10
CA ARG A 45 -13.26 3.12 1.31
C ARG A 45 -11.76 3.34 1.42
N PHE A 46 -11.35 4.26 2.31
CA PHE A 46 -9.96 4.61 2.53
C PHE A 46 -9.63 4.65 4.02
N ASP A 47 -9.73 3.50 4.66
CA ASP A 47 -9.54 3.35 6.11
C ASP A 47 -8.06 3.20 6.52
N GLY A 48 -7.14 3.10 5.55
CA GLY A 48 -5.72 2.92 5.83
C GLY A 48 -5.36 1.50 6.22
N GLU A 49 -6.30 0.57 6.14
CA GLU A 49 -6.01 -0.83 6.46
C GLU A 49 -5.38 -1.55 5.26
N PRO A 50 -4.29 -2.31 5.49
CA PRO A 50 -3.64 -3.06 4.42
C PRO A 50 -4.43 -4.34 4.11
N ASP A 51 -5.51 -4.18 3.38
CA ASP A 51 -6.40 -5.29 3.05
C ASP A 51 -6.02 -5.99 1.73
N ALA A 52 -6.72 -7.09 1.43
CA ALA A 52 -6.44 -7.90 0.25
C ALA A 52 -6.65 -7.13 -1.05
N GLU A 53 -7.65 -6.27 -1.09
CA GLU A 53 -7.95 -5.46 -2.29
C GLU A 53 -6.81 -4.47 -2.56
N THR A 54 -6.32 -3.81 -1.51
CA THR A 54 -5.18 -2.90 -1.61
C THR A 54 -3.94 -3.64 -2.11
N ALA A 55 -3.68 -4.83 -1.55
CA ALA A 55 -2.55 -5.65 -1.97
C ALA A 55 -2.65 -6.02 -3.45
N ALA A 56 -3.84 -6.42 -3.90
CA ALA A 56 -4.06 -6.80 -5.29
C ALA A 56 -3.79 -5.62 -6.23
N MET A 57 -4.28 -4.44 -5.89
CA MET A 57 -4.05 -3.24 -6.69
C MET A 57 -2.57 -2.88 -6.76
N LEU A 58 -1.88 -2.94 -5.62
CA LEU A 58 -0.44 -2.66 -5.58
C LEU A 58 0.36 -3.67 -6.40
N GLN A 59 0.01 -4.96 -6.35
CA GLN A 59 0.68 -5.99 -7.13
C GLN A 59 0.60 -5.70 -8.62
N VAL A 60 -0.56 -5.29 -9.11
CA VAL A 60 -0.74 -4.93 -10.51
C VAL A 60 0.13 -3.74 -10.89
N LEU A 61 0.14 -2.70 -10.04
CA LEU A 61 0.91 -1.48 -10.33
C LEU A 61 2.41 -1.75 -10.29
N VAL A 62 2.88 -2.55 -9.34
CA VAL A 62 4.30 -2.93 -9.25
C VAL A 62 4.70 -3.73 -10.48
N ALA A 63 3.87 -4.67 -10.92
CA ALA A 63 4.14 -5.46 -12.11
C ALA A 63 4.22 -4.59 -13.37
N GLN A 64 3.34 -3.59 -13.48
CA GLN A 64 3.36 -2.66 -14.61
C GLN A 64 4.63 -1.80 -14.61
N ALA A 65 5.06 -1.35 -13.43
CA ALA A 65 6.26 -0.52 -13.30
C ALA A 65 7.53 -1.29 -13.62
N SER A 66 7.50 -2.61 -13.51
CA SER A 66 8.68 -3.47 -13.75
C SER A 66 8.89 -3.82 -15.21
N ARG A 67 8.01 -3.42 -16.09
CA ARG A 67 8.12 -3.69 -17.52
C ARG A 67 9.06 -2.74 -18.24
#